data_4debc9731725c2c7425008aa7bedada7
#
_entry.id   4debc9731725c2c7425008aa7bedada7
#
_cell.length_a   1.000
_cell.length_b   1.000
_cell.length_c   1.000
_cell.angle_alpha   90.00
_cell.angle_beta   90.00
_cell.angle_gamma   90.00
#
_symmetry.space_group_name_H-M   'P 1'
#
loop_
_entity.id
_entity.type
_entity.pdbx_description
1 polymer ?
#
loop_
_entity_poly.entity_id
_entity_poly.type
_entity_poly.pdbx_seq_one_letter_code
_entity_poly.pdbx_strand_id
1 'polypeptide(L)'
;DETDKIAKEAGAIVRYERRQGKGNVIRSMFRDIDADCYLMIDGDDTYPADNARQMCDYVLQGGVDMVIGDRLSSTYFEENKRPFHNFGNSLVRTLINRLFHSNVKDIMTGYRAFSRSFVKHFPVLSRGFEIETEMTIHALDKNFLLKELPIKYRDRPEGSLSKLNTYSDGFKVLMTIARLFRDYKPFVFFTSVFVICLLLALGMDIPVIAEYLDTGLVPRFPTLIVSGVIAMVGVMFFFCGIILEVITKKHKQLFELLMNK
;
A
#
# COMPACT_ATOMS: atom_id res chain seq x y z
N ASP A 1 15.63 19.69 16.71
CA ASP A 1 14.61 20.67 17.07
C ASP A 1 14.17 20.44 18.53
N GLU A 2 13.37 21.32 19.10
CA GLU A 2 12.95 21.25 20.51
C GLU A 2 11.55 20.64 20.70
N THR A 3 11.03 19.93 19.70
CA THR A 3 9.67 19.36 19.70
C THR A 3 9.44 18.47 20.92
N ASP A 4 10.41 17.69 21.33
CA ASP A 4 10.31 16.78 22.47
C ASP A 4 10.17 17.53 23.81
N LYS A 5 10.85 18.66 23.98
CA LYS A 5 10.73 19.51 25.18
C LYS A 5 9.36 20.16 25.23
N ILE A 6 8.95 20.80 24.12
CA ILE A 6 7.66 21.47 24.02
C ILE A 6 6.51 20.49 24.28
N ALA A 7 6.58 19.29 23.70
CA ALA A 7 5.58 18.26 23.92
C ALA A 7 5.50 17.82 25.40
N LYS A 8 6.66 17.65 26.07
CA LYS A 8 6.70 17.33 27.51
C LYS A 8 6.11 18.43 28.37
N GLU A 9 6.44 19.70 28.07
CA GLU A 9 5.91 20.88 28.78
C GLU A 9 4.39 20.99 28.58
N ALA A 10 3.88 20.58 27.42
CA ALA A 10 2.44 20.49 27.13
C ALA A 10 1.76 19.27 27.78
N GLY A 11 2.47 18.44 28.54
CA GLY A 11 1.93 17.27 29.25
C GLY A 11 1.89 15.98 28.42
N ALA A 12 2.50 15.94 27.23
CA ALA A 12 2.54 14.74 26.42
C ALA A 12 3.58 13.72 26.92
N ILE A 13 3.28 12.44 26.80
CA ILE A 13 4.22 11.35 27.04
C ILE A 13 5.13 11.19 25.82
N VAL A 14 6.35 11.66 25.91
CA VAL A 14 7.33 11.58 24.83
C VAL A 14 8.08 10.26 24.88
N ARG A 15 8.12 9.56 23.74
CA ARG A 15 8.87 8.31 23.57
C ARG A 15 9.86 8.44 22.41
N TYR A 16 11.01 7.83 22.53
CA TYR A 16 12.06 7.85 21.51
C TYR A 16 12.16 6.49 20.84
N GLU A 17 11.98 6.46 19.51
CA GLU A 17 12.25 5.28 18.71
C GLU A 17 13.71 5.29 18.23
N ARG A 18 14.44 4.21 18.51
CA ARG A 18 15.84 4.07 18.12
C ARG A 18 16.04 3.85 16.62
N ARG A 19 15.05 3.26 15.96
CA ARG A 19 15.10 2.94 14.54
C ARG A 19 14.40 4.04 13.76
N GLN A 20 15.13 4.69 12.87
CA GLN A 20 14.56 5.72 12.01
C GLN A 20 13.48 5.15 11.09
N GLY A 21 12.36 5.86 10.95
CA GLY A 21 11.25 5.56 10.05
C GLY A 21 9.89 5.56 10.74
N LYS A 22 8.88 6.12 10.07
CA LYS A 22 7.51 6.28 10.59
C LYS A 22 6.89 4.92 10.99
N GLY A 23 7.06 3.89 10.16
CA GLY A 23 6.56 2.55 10.46
C GLY A 23 7.17 1.94 11.72
N ASN A 24 8.44 2.23 12.05
CA ASN A 24 9.05 1.76 13.28
C ASN A 24 8.43 2.43 14.52
N VAL A 25 8.14 3.74 14.43
CA VAL A 25 7.45 4.48 15.50
C VAL A 25 6.07 3.89 15.73
N ILE A 26 5.29 3.70 14.67
CA ILE A 26 3.93 3.14 14.74
C ILE A 26 3.95 1.74 15.35
N ARG A 27 4.90 0.88 14.93
CA ARG A 27 5.08 -0.47 15.50
C ARG A 27 5.29 -0.42 17.01
N SER A 28 6.17 0.45 17.49
CA SER A 28 6.43 0.59 18.91
C SER A 28 5.21 1.13 19.65
N MET A 29 4.53 2.13 19.11
CA MET A 29 3.34 2.73 19.72
C MET A 29 2.17 1.73 19.79
N PHE A 30 1.90 0.98 18.72
CA PHE A 30 0.82 -0.02 18.67
C PHE A 30 1.06 -1.19 19.63
N ARG A 31 2.33 -1.56 19.85
CA ARG A 31 2.71 -2.59 20.82
C ARG A 31 2.59 -2.09 22.26
N ASP A 32 3.09 -0.89 22.54
CA ASP A 32 3.35 -0.39 23.89
C ASP A 32 2.13 0.31 24.50
N ILE A 33 1.19 0.76 23.69
CA ILE A 33 -0.04 1.44 24.13
C ILE A 33 -1.22 0.50 24.01
N ASP A 34 -2.06 0.50 25.06
CA ASP A 34 -3.35 -0.17 25.04
C ASP A 34 -4.44 0.88 25.27
N ALA A 35 -5.36 1.03 24.28
CA ALA A 35 -6.43 2.01 24.26
C ALA A 35 -7.61 1.48 23.44
N ASP A 36 -8.80 2.02 23.65
CA ASP A 36 -9.99 1.67 22.88
C ASP A 36 -9.99 2.34 21.49
N CYS A 37 -9.38 3.52 21.39
CA CYS A 37 -9.21 4.27 20.15
C CYS A 37 -7.80 4.84 20.06
N TYR A 38 -7.20 4.75 18.88
CA TYR A 38 -5.89 5.32 18.57
C TYR A 38 -6.05 6.38 17.51
N LEU A 39 -5.48 7.54 17.72
CA LEU A 39 -5.42 8.62 16.74
C LEU A 39 -3.97 8.86 16.31
N MET A 40 -3.71 8.70 15.03
CA MET A 40 -2.43 9.02 14.40
C MET A 40 -2.55 10.36 13.68
N ILE A 41 -1.59 11.25 13.93
CA ILE A 41 -1.48 12.55 13.29
C ILE A 41 -0.01 12.90 13.09
N ASP A 42 0.34 13.54 11.98
CA ASP A 42 1.71 14.03 11.74
C ASP A 42 1.96 15.32 12.54
N GLY A 43 3.17 15.47 13.09
CA GLY A 43 3.53 16.59 13.95
C GLY A 43 4.03 17.83 13.22
N ASP A 44 3.69 18.03 11.93
CA ASP A 44 4.14 19.13 11.10
C ASP A 44 3.06 20.21 10.85
N ASP A 45 2.01 20.21 11.68
CA ASP A 45 0.85 21.12 11.63
C ASP A 45 0.11 21.18 10.30
N THR A 46 0.28 20.17 9.45
CA THR A 46 -0.48 20.05 8.19
C THR A 46 -1.91 19.59 8.40
N TYR A 47 -2.20 18.95 9.53
CA TYR A 47 -3.52 18.44 9.91
C TYR A 47 -4.05 19.19 11.14
N PRO A 48 -5.15 19.95 11.00
CA PRO A 48 -5.77 20.58 12.17
C PRO A 48 -6.43 19.55 13.07
N ALA A 49 -6.29 19.74 14.38
CA ALA A 49 -6.84 18.82 15.38
C ALA A 49 -8.39 18.88 15.51
N ASP A 50 -9.05 19.79 14.80
CA ASP A 50 -10.49 20.05 14.91
C ASP A 50 -11.35 18.80 14.68
N ASN A 51 -10.91 17.92 13.77
CA ASN A 51 -11.62 16.68 13.45
C ASN A 51 -11.26 15.49 14.35
N ALA A 52 -10.26 15.63 15.25
CA ALA A 52 -9.76 14.53 16.09
C ALA A 52 -10.87 13.84 16.87
N ARG A 53 -11.70 14.63 17.55
CA ARG A 53 -12.81 14.11 18.36
C ARG A 53 -13.82 13.36 17.50
N GLN A 54 -14.23 13.94 16.38
CA GLN A 54 -15.20 13.31 15.48
C GLN A 54 -14.66 11.99 14.90
N MET A 55 -13.37 11.91 14.57
CA MET A 55 -12.75 10.66 14.09
C MET A 55 -12.75 9.58 15.18
N CYS A 56 -12.44 9.95 16.42
CA CYS A 56 -12.50 9.03 17.56
C CYS A 56 -13.95 8.60 17.87
N ASP A 57 -14.92 9.49 17.79
CA ASP A 57 -16.33 9.16 18.01
C ASP A 57 -16.86 8.13 17.01
N TYR A 58 -16.45 8.19 15.74
CA TYR A 58 -16.78 7.16 14.74
C TYR A 58 -16.22 5.78 15.09
N VAL A 59 -15.04 5.72 15.69
CA VAL A 59 -14.43 4.46 16.14
C VAL A 59 -15.18 3.93 17.39
N LEU A 60 -15.37 4.79 18.40
CA LEU A 60 -15.88 4.39 19.71
C LEU A 60 -17.38 4.08 19.71
N GLN A 61 -18.16 4.81 18.93
CA GLN A 61 -19.63 4.73 18.93
C GLN A 61 -20.18 4.14 17.63
N GLY A 62 -19.46 4.29 16.52
CA GLY A 62 -19.92 3.91 15.18
C GLY A 62 -19.49 2.53 14.73
N GLY A 63 -18.68 1.79 15.53
CA GLY A 63 -18.19 0.46 15.16
C GLY A 63 -17.26 0.48 13.93
N VAL A 64 -16.65 1.62 13.61
CA VAL A 64 -15.71 1.76 12.49
C VAL A 64 -14.32 1.36 12.96
N ASP A 65 -13.63 0.53 12.18
CA ASP A 65 -12.30 0.05 12.54
C ASP A 65 -11.18 1.03 12.16
N MET A 66 -11.35 1.74 11.05
CA MET A 66 -10.40 2.78 10.66
C MET A 66 -11.12 3.97 10.02
N VAL A 67 -10.88 5.16 10.57
CA VAL A 67 -11.30 6.43 9.97
C VAL A 67 -10.11 7.07 9.29
N ILE A 68 -10.29 7.46 8.04
CA ILE A 68 -9.27 8.08 7.19
C ILE A 68 -9.62 9.57 7.02
N GLY A 69 -8.71 10.46 7.38
CA GLY A 69 -8.82 11.88 7.09
C GLY A 69 -8.57 12.15 5.61
N ASP A 70 -9.62 12.38 4.84
CA ASP A 70 -9.55 12.64 3.40
C ASP A 70 -9.23 14.12 3.15
N ARG A 71 -7.97 14.40 2.80
CA ARG A 71 -7.50 15.74 2.42
C ARG A 71 -7.77 16.06 0.94
N LEU A 72 -7.93 15.03 0.10
CA LEU A 72 -8.07 15.22 -1.35
C LEU A 72 -9.46 15.75 -1.76
N SER A 73 -10.47 15.55 -0.91
CA SER A 73 -11.82 16.11 -1.11
C SER A 73 -11.97 17.56 -0.63
N SER A 74 -10.90 18.18 -0.12
CA SER A 74 -10.91 19.55 0.40
C SER A 74 -9.95 20.48 -0.37
N THR A 75 -9.16 21.28 0.32
CA THR A 75 -8.26 22.32 -0.22
C THR A 75 -6.93 21.82 -0.77
N TYR A 76 -6.63 20.53 -0.67
CA TYR A 76 -5.31 19.96 -1.01
C TYR A 76 -4.82 20.31 -2.43
N PHE A 77 -5.69 20.25 -3.44
CA PHE A 77 -5.32 20.54 -4.83
C PHE A 77 -5.15 22.05 -5.12
N GLU A 78 -5.75 22.90 -4.31
CA GLU A 78 -5.58 24.35 -4.41
C GLU A 78 -4.21 24.76 -3.88
N GLU A 79 -3.74 24.08 -2.82
CA GLU A 79 -2.50 24.39 -2.10
C GLU A 79 -1.29 23.63 -2.67
N ASN A 80 -1.46 22.39 -3.20
CA ASN A 80 -0.36 21.53 -3.66
C ASN A 80 -0.28 21.42 -5.19
N LYS A 81 0.48 22.29 -5.83
CA LYS A 81 0.65 22.35 -7.31
C LYS A 81 1.79 21.46 -7.85
N ARG A 82 2.06 20.28 -7.25
CA ARG A 82 3.13 19.37 -7.70
C ARG A 82 2.59 18.26 -8.61
N PRO A 83 2.66 18.39 -9.98
CA PRO A 83 1.97 17.48 -10.90
C PRO A 83 2.44 16.02 -10.83
N PHE A 84 3.72 15.76 -10.65
CA PHE A 84 4.27 14.40 -10.60
C PHE A 84 3.94 13.65 -9.32
N HIS A 85 3.83 14.35 -8.19
CA HIS A 85 3.43 13.76 -6.91
C HIS A 85 1.95 13.33 -6.95
N ASN A 86 1.11 14.13 -7.56
CA ASN A 86 -0.31 13.84 -7.72
C ASN A 86 -0.56 12.64 -8.65
N PHE A 87 0.27 12.46 -9.69
CA PHE A 87 0.19 11.30 -10.58
C PHE A 87 0.50 9.99 -9.85
N GLY A 88 1.57 9.94 -9.05
CA GLY A 88 1.92 8.76 -8.25
C GLY A 88 0.82 8.36 -7.27
N ASN A 89 0.28 9.32 -6.53
CA ASN A 89 -0.82 9.10 -5.60
C ASN A 89 -2.09 8.59 -6.31
N SER A 90 -2.42 9.17 -7.47
CA SER A 90 -3.57 8.75 -8.27
C SER A 90 -3.41 7.33 -8.80
N LEU A 91 -2.20 6.95 -9.26
CA LEU A 91 -1.90 5.61 -9.74
C LEU A 91 -2.05 4.57 -8.62
N VAL A 92 -1.44 4.80 -7.45
CA VAL A 92 -1.54 3.92 -6.28
C VAL A 92 -3.00 3.74 -5.87
N ARG A 93 -3.73 4.85 -5.73
CA ARG A 93 -5.16 4.83 -5.38
C ARG A 93 -5.99 4.03 -6.37
N THR A 94 -5.81 4.27 -7.68
CA THR A 94 -6.57 3.56 -8.72
C THR A 94 -6.30 2.07 -8.71
N LEU A 95 -5.04 1.67 -8.55
CA LEU A 95 -4.65 0.26 -8.49
C LEU A 95 -5.23 -0.43 -7.25
N ILE A 96 -5.11 0.17 -6.07
CA ILE A 96 -5.64 -0.41 -4.83
C ILE A 96 -7.17 -0.53 -4.92
N ASN A 97 -7.86 0.54 -5.32
CA ASN A 97 -9.30 0.51 -5.46
C ASN A 97 -9.77 -0.56 -6.45
N ARG A 98 -9.07 -0.72 -7.58
CA ARG A 98 -9.39 -1.75 -8.56
C ARG A 98 -9.12 -3.17 -8.05
N LEU A 99 -8.03 -3.38 -7.31
CA LEU A 99 -7.65 -4.69 -6.75
C LEU A 99 -8.57 -5.16 -5.63
N PHE A 100 -9.02 -4.24 -4.79
CA PHE A 100 -9.83 -4.56 -3.61
C PHE A 100 -11.30 -4.20 -3.78
N HIS A 101 -11.72 -3.76 -4.99
CA HIS A 101 -13.10 -3.33 -5.28
C HIS A 101 -13.60 -2.27 -4.28
N SER A 102 -12.73 -1.32 -3.94
CA SER A 102 -12.98 -0.25 -2.97
C SER A 102 -13.04 1.12 -3.64
N ASN A 103 -13.40 2.14 -2.89
CA ASN A 103 -13.44 3.53 -3.37
C ASN A 103 -12.81 4.49 -2.35
N VAL A 104 -11.65 4.13 -1.81
CA VAL A 104 -10.90 4.98 -0.89
C VAL A 104 -10.28 6.14 -1.66
N LYS A 105 -10.49 7.36 -1.19
CA LYS A 105 -10.04 8.59 -1.86
C LYS A 105 -8.62 8.97 -1.49
N ASP A 106 -8.27 8.93 -0.19
CA ASP A 106 -6.94 9.28 0.29
C ASP A 106 -6.25 8.12 1.01
N ILE A 107 -5.38 7.42 0.29
CA ILE A 107 -4.65 6.24 0.79
C ILE A 107 -3.39 6.64 1.56
N MET A 108 -2.82 7.81 1.28
CA MET A 108 -1.50 8.23 1.79
C MET A 108 -1.57 9.31 2.88
N THR A 109 -2.74 9.53 3.46
CA THR A 109 -2.88 10.46 4.58
C THR A 109 -2.33 9.87 5.87
N GLY A 110 -1.62 10.70 6.65
CA GLY A 110 -1.13 10.37 7.98
C GLY A 110 -2.15 10.61 9.10
N TYR A 111 -3.32 11.18 8.81
CA TYR A 111 -4.34 11.46 9.82
C TYR A 111 -5.40 10.37 9.84
N ARG A 112 -5.34 9.52 10.85
CA ARG A 112 -6.20 8.34 10.95
C ARG A 112 -6.59 8.03 12.39
N ALA A 113 -7.82 7.53 12.58
CA ALA A 113 -8.22 6.93 13.85
C ALA A 113 -8.46 5.41 13.65
N PHE A 114 -8.17 4.62 14.69
CA PHE A 114 -8.22 3.16 14.62
C PHE A 114 -8.91 2.58 15.84
N SER A 115 -9.63 1.48 15.65
CA SER A 115 -10.13 0.63 16.73
C SER A 115 -8.99 -0.16 17.38
N ARG A 116 -9.20 -0.57 18.63
CA ARG A 116 -8.30 -1.51 19.33
C ARG A 116 -8.16 -2.81 18.53
N SER A 117 -9.24 -3.31 17.95
CA SER A 117 -9.24 -4.50 17.13
C SER A 117 -8.30 -4.36 15.94
N PHE A 118 -8.40 -3.28 15.17
CA PHE A 118 -7.48 -3.03 14.06
C PHE A 118 -6.03 -3.01 14.52
N VAL A 119 -5.70 -2.23 15.55
CA VAL A 119 -4.32 -2.03 16.02
C VAL A 119 -3.68 -3.33 16.50
N LYS A 120 -4.40 -4.15 17.24
CA LYS A 120 -3.87 -5.41 17.78
C LYS A 120 -3.72 -6.52 16.73
N HIS A 121 -4.40 -6.41 15.60
CA HIS A 121 -4.33 -7.39 14.51
C HIS A 121 -3.57 -6.89 13.27
N PHE A 122 -3.06 -5.66 13.30
CA PHE A 122 -2.27 -5.11 12.21
C PHE A 122 -0.77 -5.43 12.37
N PRO A 123 -0.20 -6.30 11.53
CA PRO A 123 1.23 -6.58 11.54
C PRO A 123 1.98 -5.45 10.84
N VAL A 124 2.61 -4.54 11.57
CA VAL A 124 3.40 -3.45 11.00
C VAL A 124 4.68 -4.01 10.36
N LEU A 125 4.72 -4.13 9.04
CA LEU A 125 5.88 -4.66 8.29
C LEU A 125 6.74 -3.55 7.68
N SER A 126 6.12 -2.48 7.21
CA SER A 126 6.80 -1.32 6.63
C SER A 126 7.61 -0.55 7.66
N ARG A 127 8.72 0.04 7.21
CA ARG A 127 9.60 0.85 8.06
C ARG A 127 9.40 2.34 7.85
N GLY A 128 8.97 2.75 6.67
CA GLY A 128 8.89 4.14 6.20
C GLY A 128 7.47 4.66 6.05
N PHE A 129 7.30 5.55 5.08
CA PHE A 129 6.02 6.20 4.77
C PHE A 129 5.03 5.30 4.01
N GLU A 130 5.48 4.16 3.51
CA GLU A 130 4.60 3.16 2.91
C GLU A 130 3.59 2.55 3.89
N ILE A 131 3.75 2.85 5.18
CA ILE A 131 2.89 2.35 6.26
C ILE A 131 1.42 2.77 6.09
N GLU A 132 1.13 3.97 5.59
CA GLU A 132 -0.25 4.43 5.36
C GLU A 132 -0.95 3.57 4.30
N THR A 133 -0.20 3.23 3.24
CA THR A 133 -0.68 2.33 2.18
C THR A 133 -0.90 0.92 2.72
N GLU A 134 0.04 0.42 3.53
CA GLU A 134 -0.06 -0.90 4.16
C GLU A 134 -1.28 -1.01 5.07
N MET A 135 -1.55 0.00 5.91
CA MET A 135 -2.76 0.06 6.75
C MET A 135 -4.04 -0.02 5.93
N THR A 136 -4.12 0.76 4.85
CA THR A 136 -5.31 0.77 3.98
C THR A 136 -5.52 -0.60 3.32
N ILE A 137 -4.46 -1.20 2.77
CA ILE A 137 -4.54 -2.51 2.12
C ILE A 137 -4.91 -3.59 3.13
N HIS A 138 -4.32 -3.57 4.33
CA HIS A 138 -4.65 -4.52 5.38
C HIS A 138 -6.13 -4.43 5.77
N ALA A 139 -6.63 -3.21 5.96
CA ALA A 139 -8.03 -2.98 6.28
C ALA A 139 -8.96 -3.54 5.21
N LEU A 140 -8.66 -3.26 3.93
CA LEU A 140 -9.45 -3.76 2.80
C LEU A 140 -9.35 -5.29 2.65
N ASP A 141 -8.15 -5.85 2.82
CA ASP A 141 -7.92 -7.29 2.70
C ASP A 141 -8.59 -8.12 3.81
N LYS A 142 -8.72 -7.54 5.00
CA LYS A 142 -9.29 -8.18 6.18
C LYS A 142 -10.73 -7.76 6.46
N ASN A 143 -11.37 -7.04 5.53
CA ASN A 143 -12.76 -6.57 5.61
C ASN A 143 -13.05 -5.72 6.85
N PHE A 144 -12.07 -4.98 7.36
CA PHE A 144 -12.31 -3.98 8.39
C PHE A 144 -13.20 -2.86 7.88
N LEU A 145 -14.08 -2.33 8.75
CA LEU A 145 -14.98 -1.25 8.37
C LEU A 145 -14.24 0.08 8.30
N LEU A 146 -14.18 0.64 7.09
CA LEU A 146 -13.52 1.91 6.78
C LEU A 146 -14.53 3.05 6.66
N LYS A 147 -14.15 4.23 7.15
CA LYS A 147 -14.87 5.48 6.93
C LYS A 147 -13.91 6.60 6.54
N GLU A 148 -14.29 7.41 5.57
CA GLU A 148 -13.54 8.62 5.20
C GLU A 148 -14.25 9.86 5.77
N LEU A 149 -13.46 10.78 6.29
CA LEU A 149 -13.91 12.07 6.78
C LEU A 149 -13.15 13.17 6.03
N PRO A 150 -13.82 14.04 5.25
CA PRO A 150 -13.15 15.19 4.65
C PRO A 150 -12.56 16.10 5.73
N ILE A 151 -11.28 16.39 5.62
CA ILE A 151 -10.53 17.25 6.54
C ILE A 151 -9.92 18.43 5.80
N LYS A 152 -9.76 19.54 6.48
CA LYS A 152 -8.96 20.65 5.96
C LYS A 152 -7.49 20.25 6.00
N TYR A 153 -6.76 20.60 4.95
CA TYR A 153 -5.31 20.43 4.88
C TYR A 153 -4.66 21.83 4.84
N ARG A 154 -3.60 22.00 5.62
CA ARG A 154 -2.82 23.24 5.63
C ARG A 154 -1.49 22.98 4.94
N ASP A 155 -1.02 23.97 4.19
CA ASP A 155 0.34 23.89 3.64
C ASP A 155 1.37 23.98 4.75
N ARG A 156 2.53 23.36 4.55
CA ARG A 156 3.61 23.41 5.51
C ARG A 156 4.10 24.85 5.71
N PRO A 157 4.53 25.22 6.92
CA PRO A 157 5.14 26.53 7.17
C PRO A 157 6.30 26.79 6.21
N GLU A 158 6.45 28.05 5.77
CA GLU A 158 7.54 28.48 4.89
C GLU A 158 8.91 28.10 5.52
N GLY A 159 9.79 27.49 4.71
CA GLY A 159 11.11 27.01 5.14
C GLY A 159 11.19 25.49 5.45
N SER A 160 10.08 24.78 5.45
CA SER A 160 10.07 23.32 5.57
C SER A 160 10.38 22.65 4.22
N LEU A 161 11.57 22.07 4.07
CA LEU A 161 11.96 21.34 2.86
C LEU A 161 11.35 19.93 2.83
N SER A 162 10.64 19.62 1.77
CA SER A 162 10.23 18.23 1.48
C SER A 162 11.47 17.40 1.16
N LYS A 163 11.74 16.35 1.93
CA LYS A 163 12.84 15.39 1.68
C LYS A 163 12.57 14.42 0.52
N LEU A 164 11.49 14.60 -0.25
CA LEU A 164 11.08 13.72 -1.34
C LEU A 164 11.82 14.06 -2.64
N ASN A 165 12.45 13.03 -3.24
CA ASN A 165 13.12 13.12 -4.54
C ASN A 165 12.25 12.44 -5.61
N THR A 166 11.71 13.22 -6.55
CA THR A 166 10.64 12.83 -7.49
C THR A 166 10.91 11.53 -8.27
N TYR A 167 12.13 11.33 -8.80
CA TYR A 167 12.46 10.14 -9.61
C TYR A 167 12.72 8.90 -8.76
N SER A 168 13.53 9.04 -7.69
CA SER A 168 13.82 7.94 -6.77
C SER A 168 12.56 7.46 -6.05
N ASP A 169 11.70 8.38 -5.67
CA ASP A 169 10.48 8.05 -4.93
C ASP A 169 9.39 7.50 -5.85
N GLY A 170 9.32 7.93 -7.12
CA GLY A 170 8.46 7.32 -8.13
C GLY A 170 8.78 5.83 -8.37
N PHE A 171 10.07 5.48 -8.47
CA PHE A 171 10.49 4.09 -8.60
C PHE A 171 10.17 3.27 -7.33
N LYS A 172 10.39 3.82 -6.14
CA LYS A 172 10.02 3.17 -4.87
C LYS A 172 8.52 2.91 -4.79
N VAL A 173 7.69 3.86 -5.23
CA VAL A 173 6.23 3.69 -5.30
C VAL A 173 5.87 2.53 -6.22
N LEU A 174 6.44 2.45 -7.43
CA LEU A 174 6.18 1.33 -8.35
C LEU A 174 6.60 -0.02 -7.76
N MET A 175 7.77 -0.09 -7.13
CA MET A 175 8.24 -1.30 -6.46
C MET A 175 7.36 -1.69 -5.28
N THR A 176 6.86 -0.72 -4.52
CA THR A 176 5.91 -0.96 -3.43
C THR A 176 4.60 -1.51 -3.98
N ILE A 177 4.07 -0.93 -5.06
CA ILE A 177 2.88 -1.43 -5.74
C ILE A 177 3.08 -2.88 -6.20
N ALA A 178 4.19 -3.16 -6.91
CA ALA A 178 4.49 -4.50 -7.39
C ALA A 178 4.59 -5.52 -6.25
N ARG A 179 5.24 -5.14 -5.13
CA ARG A 179 5.34 -5.96 -3.92
C ARG A 179 3.97 -6.22 -3.31
N LEU A 180 3.17 -5.18 -3.10
CA LEU A 180 1.83 -5.29 -2.54
C LEU A 180 0.94 -6.15 -3.43
N PHE A 181 1.03 -5.98 -4.75
CA PHE A 181 0.29 -6.77 -5.71
C PHE A 181 0.67 -8.25 -5.64
N ARG A 182 1.97 -8.55 -5.57
CA ARG A 182 2.48 -9.91 -5.39
C ARG A 182 1.99 -10.54 -4.07
N ASP A 183 1.99 -9.78 -2.98
CA ASP A 183 1.75 -10.31 -1.63
C ASP A 183 0.24 -10.47 -1.33
N TYR A 184 -0.61 -9.59 -1.87
CA TYR A 184 -2.06 -9.61 -1.61
C TYR A 184 -2.92 -10.22 -2.72
N LYS A 185 -2.43 -10.23 -3.96
CA LYS A 185 -3.12 -10.83 -5.13
C LYS A 185 -2.13 -11.66 -5.95
N PRO A 186 -1.50 -12.68 -5.35
CA PRO A 186 -0.42 -13.43 -6.00
C PRO A 186 -0.85 -14.08 -7.31
N PHE A 187 -2.04 -14.68 -7.35
CA PHE A 187 -2.52 -15.33 -8.57
C PHE A 187 -2.56 -14.35 -9.77
N VAL A 188 -3.14 -13.16 -9.58
CA VAL A 188 -3.22 -12.17 -10.66
C VAL A 188 -1.83 -11.67 -11.07
N PHE A 189 -0.94 -11.43 -10.10
CA PHE A 189 0.44 -11.00 -10.37
C PHE A 189 1.20 -12.03 -11.21
N PHE A 190 1.27 -13.27 -10.75
CA PHE A 190 2.01 -14.32 -11.42
C PHE A 190 1.38 -14.76 -12.74
N THR A 191 0.06 -14.74 -12.85
CA THR A 191 -0.65 -14.97 -14.12
C THR A 191 -0.33 -13.86 -15.14
N SER A 192 -0.21 -12.60 -14.71
CA SER A 192 0.22 -11.52 -15.61
C SER A 192 1.63 -11.76 -16.15
N VAL A 193 2.57 -12.20 -15.29
CA VAL A 193 3.93 -12.56 -15.72
C VAL A 193 3.90 -13.75 -16.71
N PHE A 194 3.12 -14.77 -16.41
CA PHE A 194 2.92 -15.91 -17.33
C PHE A 194 2.43 -15.46 -18.70
N VAL A 195 1.40 -14.61 -18.74
CA VAL A 195 0.86 -14.10 -20.02
C VAL A 195 1.91 -13.32 -20.80
N ILE A 196 2.72 -12.50 -20.13
CA ILE A 196 3.82 -11.77 -20.77
C ILE A 196 4.85 -12.76 -21.35
N CYS A 197 5.28 -13.76 -20.59
CA CYS A 197 6.22 -14.79 -21.07
C CYS A 197 5.63 -15.55 -22.28
N LEU A 198 4.36 -15.91 -22.20
CA LEU A 198 3.68 -16.62 -23.29
C LEU A 198 3.61 -15.77 -24.56
N LEU A 199 3.26 -14.49 -24.46
CA LEU A 199 3.21 -13.59 -25.61
C LEU A 199 4.60 -13.37 -26.23
N LEU A 200 5.64 -13.26 -25.37
CA LEU A 200 7.04 -13.17 -25.85
C LEU A 200 7.45 -14.44 -26.59
N ALA A 201 7.17 -15.63 -26.03
CA ALA A 201 7.48 -16.91 -26.66
C ALA A 201 6.76 -17.04 -28.00
N LEU A 202 5.45 -16.80 -28.05
CA LEU A 202 4.66 -16.83 -29.29
C LEU A 202 5.19 -15.83 -30.34
N GLY A 203 5.55 -14.60 -29.90
CA GLY A 203 6.14 -13.61 -30.81
C GLY A 203 7.47 -14.05 -31.41
N MET A 204 8.28 -14.79 -30.67
CA MET A 204 9.54 -15.37 -31.16
C MET A 204 9.29 -16.58 -32.08
N ASP A 205 8.22 -17.35 -31.84
CA ASP A 205 7.91 -18.54 -32.63
C ASP A 205 7.26 -18.21 -33.99
N ILE A 206 6.52 -17.10 -34.12
CA ILE A 206 5.87 -16.69 -35.38
C ILE A 206 6.82 -16.72 -36.57
N PRO A 207 8.01 -16.07 -36.56
CA PRO A 207 8.92 -16.09 -37.70
C PRO A 207 9.54 -17.47 -37.92
N VAL A 208 9.72 -18.30 -36.89
CA VAL A 208 10.23 -19.68 -37.01
C VAL A 208 9.21 -20.56 -37.71
N ILE A 209 7.93 -20.44 -37.32
CA ILE A 209 6.81 -21.21 -37.95
C ILE A 209 6.64 -20.77 -39.39
N ALA A 210 6.65 -19.46 -39.68
CA ALA A 210 6.51 -18.96 -41.05
C ALA A 210 7.61 -19.54 -41.98
N GLU A 211 8.86 -19.50 -41.53
CA GLU A 211 10.02 -19.99 -42.28
C GLU A 211 9.96 -21.53 -42.48
N TYR A 212 9.43 -22.25 -41.48
CA TYR A 212 9.16 -23.71 -41.60
C TYR A 212 8.09 -24.02 -42.63
N LEU A 213 7.00 -23.26 -42.66
CA LEU A 213 5.93 -23.46 -43.64
C LEU A 213 6.41 -23.21 -45.10
N ASP A 214 7.33 -22.26 -45.28
CA ASP A 214 7.83 -21.92 -46.59
C ASP A 214 8.95 -22.88 -47.08
N THR A 215 9.79 -23.35 -46.18
CA THR A 215 11.02 -24.09 -46.55
C THR A 215 11.02 -25.56 -46.11
N GLY A 216 10.17 -25.95 -45.18
CA GLY A 216 10.18 -27.27 -44.53
C GLY A 216 11.35 -27.48 -43.57
N LEU A 217 12.16 -26.43 -43.32
CA LEU A 217 13.32 -26.46 -42.44
C LEU A 217 13.16 -25.52 -41.26
N VAL A 218 13.92 -25.77 -40.17
CA VAL A 218 13.95 -24.91 -38.97
C VAL A 218 15.33 -24.28 -38.82
N PRO A 219 15.72 -23.28 -39.62
CA PRO A 219 17.07 -22.69 -39.57
C PRO A 219 17.28 -21.90 -38.27
N ARG A 220 16.20 -21.37 -37.63
CA ARG A 220 16.27 -20.63 -36.37
C ARG A 220 16.07 -21.52 -35.14
N PHE A 221 16.68 -22.70 -35.14
CA PHE A 221 16.57 -23.66 -34.03
C PHE A 221 16.93 -23.08 -32.65
N PRO A 222 18.00 -22.23 -32.49
CA PRO A 222 18.29 -21.57 -31.22
C PRO A 222 17.13 -20.69 -30.71
N THR A 223 16.43 -20.00 -31.62
CA THR A 223 15.28 -19.16 -31.23
C THR A 223 14.14 -20.01 -30.68
N LEU A 224 13.86 -21.16 -31.29
CA LEU A 224 12.83 -22.11 -30.82
C LEU A 224 13.17 -22.67 -29.42
N ILE A 225 14.46 -22.95 -29.15
CA ILE A 225 14.86 -23.37 -27.79
C ILE A 225 14.63 -22.26 -26.78
N VAL A 226 15.02 -21.02 -27.10
CA VAL A 226 14.86 -19.88 -26.17
C VAL A 226 13.38 -19.59 -25.91
N SER A 227 12.54 -19.60 -26.94
CA SER A 227 11.08 -19.41 -26.79
C SER A 227 10.48 -20.51 -25.91
N GLY A 228 10.85 -21.77 -26.12
CA GLY A 228 10.41 -22.89 -25.31
C GLY A 228 10.80 -22.75 -23.82
N VAL A 229 12.04 -22.29 -23.55
CA VAL A 229 12.50 -22.01 -22.17
C VAL A 229 11.69 -20.87 -21.56
N ILE A 230 11.43 -19.79 -22.29
CA ILE A 230 10.59 -18.67 -21.82
C ILE A 230 9.17 -19.15 -21.50
N ALA A 231 8.57 -19.94 -22.36
CA ALA A 231 7.25 -20.52 -22.13
C ALA A 231 7.21 -21.41 -20.88
N MET A 232 8.22 -22.26 -20.70
CA MET A 232 8.35 -23.13 -19.52
C MET A 232 8.48 -22.31 -18.24
N VAL A 233 9.29 -21.26 -18.21
CA VAL A 233 9.43 -20.33 -17.08
C VAL A 233 8.09 -19.65 -16.80
N GLY A 234 7.37 -19.25 -17.84
CA GLY A 234 6.00 -18.71 -17.70
C GLY A 234 5.04 -19.68 -17.00
N VAL A 235 5.02 -20.94 -17.41
CA VAL A 235 4.22 -21.99 -16.76
C VAL A 235 4.60 -22.19 -15.29
N MET A 236 5.89 -22.12 -14.95
CA MET A 236 6.35 -22.17 -13.55
C MET A 236 5.78 -20.99 -12.74
N PHE A 237 5.78 -19.78 -13.29
CA PHE A 237 5.15 -18.62 -12.62
C PHE A 237 3.66 -18.84 -12.41
N PHE A 238 2.94 -19.40 -13.37
CA PHE A 238 1.51 -19.69 -13.21
C PHE A 238 1.24 -20.64 -12.05
N PHE A 239 1.99 -21.75 -11.93
CA PHE A 239 1.86 -22.67 -10.79
C PHE A 239 2.26 -22.01 -9.46
N CYS A 240 3.30 -21.18 -9.43
CA CYS A 240 3.64 -20.38 -8.24
C CYS A 240 2.47 -19.50 -7.81
N GLY A 241 1.78 -18.88 -8.76
CA GLY A 241 0.60 -18.06 -8.50
C GLY A 241 -0.53 -18.84 -7.83
N ILE A 242 -0.83 -20.06 -8.32
CA ILE A 242 -1.85 -20.93 -7.71
C ILE A 242 -1.48 -21.31 -6.27
N ILE A 243 -0.24 -21.73 -6.04
CA ILE A 243 0.23 -22.15 -4.70
C ILE A 243 0.12 -20.99 -3.71
N LEU A 244 0.62 -19.81 -4.09
CA LEU A 244 0.59 -18.63 -3.23
C LEU A 244 -0.84 -18.14 -2.96
N GLU A 245 -1.75 -18.24 -3.92
CA GLU A 245 -3.17 -17.92 -3.71
C GLU A 245 -3.81 -18.82 -2.66
N VAL A 246 -3.52 -20.13 -2.69
CA VAL A 246 -4.01 -21.07 -1.68
C VAL A 246 -3.46 -20.72 -0.30
N ILE A 247 -2.17 -20.40 -0.19
CA ILE A 247 -1.53 -19.99 1.07
C ILE A 247 -2.19 -18.71 1.60
N THR A 248 -2.40 -17.70 0.74
CA THR A 248 -3.05 -16.43 1.12
C THR A 248 -4.47 -16.67 1.63
N LYS A 249 -5.26 -17.53 0.96
CA LYS A 249 -6.60 -17.91 1.42
C LYS A 249 -6.58 -18.60 2.78
N LYS A 250 -5.64 -19.52 3.01
CA LYS A 250 -5.48 -20.18 4.32
C LYS A 250 -5.11 -19.19 5.41
N HIS A 251 -4.23 -18.23 5.11
CA HIS A 251 -3.88 -17.18 6.06
C HIS A 251 -5.09 -16.30 6.42
N LYS A 252 -5.94 -15.95 5.45
CA LYS A 252 -7.19 -15.22 5.70
C LYS A 252 -8.15 -16.02 6.59
N GLN A 253 -8.32 -17.32 6.34
CA GLN A 253 -9.15 -18.17 7.18
C GLN A 253 -8.65 -18.22 8.64
N LEU A 254 -7.33 -18.32 8.84
CA LEU A 254 -6.74 -18.29 10.19
C LEU A 254 -6.95 -16.93 10.86
N PHE A 255 -6.83 -15.85 10.12
CA PHE A 255 -7.08 -14.49 10.64
C PHE A 255 -8.51 -14.35 11.14
N GLU A 256 -9.52 -14.75 10.37
CA GLU A 256 -10.93 -14.72 10.76
C GLU A 256 -11.20 -15.54 12.02
N LEU A 257 -10.56 -16.71 12.15
CA LEU A 257 -10.69 -17.54 13.36
C LEU A 257 -10.07 -16.89 14.60
N LEU A 258 -9.01 -16.09 14.44
CA LEU A 258 -8.38 -15.35 15.54
C LEU A 258 -9.21 -14.13 15.96
N MET A 259 -9.89 -13.47 15.01
CA MET A 259 -10.77 -12.33 15.28
C MET A 259 -12.03 -12.73 16.04
N ASN A 260 -12.48 -13.97 15.93
CA ASN A 260 -13.69 -14.50 16.60
C ASN A 260 -13.42 -15.05 18.02
N LYS A 261 -12.20 -14.94 18.54
CA LYS A 261 -11.81 -15.29 19.91
C LYS A 261 -11.78 -14.05 20.80
#